data_14dedec1c747d0a2efcce23b335e2f68
#
_entry.id   14dedec1c747d0a2efcce23b335e2f68
#
_cell.length_a   1.000
_cell.length_b   1.000
_cell.length_c   1.000
_cell.angle_alpha   90.00
_cell.angle_beta   90.00
_cell.angle_gamma   90.00
#
_symmetry.space_group_name_H-M   'P 1'
#
loop_
_entity.id
_entity.type
_entity.pdbx_description
1 polymer ?
#
loop_
_entity_poly.entity_id
_entity_poly.type
_entity_poly.pdbx_seq_one_letter_code
_entity_poly.pdbx_strand_id
1 'polypeptide(L)'
;MAAPTREPDTREVKVPAGAVKQLALRFGFGAGCACVLWMVGLQRTGSNGFGPKQILAQLLVPLAVVASQWLLRKAAKPNKPGLGASLGVGVFTALLAASISAVGTVGLAYGAGEPAVAQHRAEVLEIVKAQQRENPKAVASSAVQQQVAQVQHMTVGNMATSNFLQVLVLGLVLAVPVGIFLRE
;
A
#
# COMPACT_ATOMS: atom_id res chain seq x y z
N MET A 1 -1.14 37.02 48.41
CA MET A 1 -2.09 36.67 47.33
C MET A 1 -1.33 35.82 46.32
N ALA A 2 -1.51 34.49 46.34
CA ALA A 2 -0.89 33.57 45.38
C ALA A 2 -1.80 33.50 44.16
N ALA A 3 -1.24 33.75 42.97
CA ALA A 3 -1.95 33.61 41.70
C ALA A 3 -2.30 32.11 41.46
N PRO A 4 -3.52 31.80 41.01
CA PRO A 4 -3.89 30.44 40.72
C PRO A 4 -3.05 29.94 39.53
N THR A 5 -2.24 28.92 39.75
CA THR A 5 -1.56 28.14 38.71
C THR A 5 -2.63 27.48 37.83
N ARG A 6 -2.84 28.01 36.61
CA ARG A 6 -3.65 27.34 35.60
C ARG A 6 -2.95 26.04 35.23
N GLU A 7 -3.48 24.92 35.70
CA GLU A 7 -3.17 23.63 35.09
C GLU A 7 -3.49 23.70 33.59
N PRO A 8 -2.58 23.26 32.72
CA PRO A 8 -2.87 23.16 31.30
C PRO A 8 -4.00 22.14 31.10
N ASP A 9 -5.15 22.63 30.63
CA ASP A 9 -6.32 21.80 30.30
C ASP A 9 -5.93 20.85 29.13
N THR A 10 -5.40 19.68 29.49
CA THR A 10 -5.02 18.61 28.57
C THR A 10 -6.23 17.80 28.10
N ARG A 11 -7.35 18.48 27.79
CA ARG A 11 -8.44 17.81 27.12
C ARG A 11 -7.99 17.43 25.72
N GLU A 12 -7.64 16.16 25.55
CA GLU A 12 -7.53 15.56 24.23
C GLU A 12 -8.86 15.76 23.51
N VAL A 13 -8.89 16.69 22.57
CA VAL A 13 -10.07 16.88 21.73
C VAL A 13 -10.18 15.65 20.85
N LYS A 14 -11.13 14.79 21.17
CA LYS A 14 -11.46 13.62 20.36
C LYS A 14 -11.87 14.11 18.98
N VAL A 15 -10.98 13.94 18.00
CA VAL A 15 -11.33 14.11 16.58
C VAL A 15 -12.54 13.22 16.30
N PRO A 16 -13.61 13.73 15.68
CA PRO A 16 -14.77 12.92 15.39
C PRO A 16 -14.37 11.64 14.65
N ALA A 17 -14.72 10.47 15.18
CA ALA A 17 -14.39 9.18 14.57
C ALA A 17 -14.88 9.11 13.11
N GLY A 18 -15.93 9.83 12.77
CA GLY A 18 -16.42 9.99 11.42
C GLY A 18 -15.43 10.63 10.45
N ALA A 19 -14.64 11.62 10.90
CA ALA A 19 -13.65 12.30 10.05
C ALA A 19 -12.50 11.36 9.66
N VAL A 20 -12.01 10.55 10.60
CA VAL A 20 -10.98 9.54 10.35
C VAL A 20 -11.46 8.55 9.28
N LYS A 21 -12.65 7.98 9.48
CA LYS A 21 -13.25 7.02 8.56
C LYS A 21 -13.49 7.63 7.17
N GLN A 22 -14.01 8.84 7.10
CA GLN A 22 -14.33 9.49 5.83
C GLN A 22 -13.07 9.82 5.01
N LEU A 23 -12.00 10.30 5.66
CA LEU A 23 -10.72 10.57 5.00
C LEU A 23 -10.08 9.29 4.51
N ALA A 24 -10.03 8.25 5.36
CA ALA A 24 -9.47 6.97 4.98
C ALA A 24 -10.20 6.33 3.79
N LEU A 25 -11.54 6.40 3.78
CA LEU A 25 -12.36 5.92 2.66
C LEU A 25 -12.05 6.69 1.37
N ARG A 26 -12.02 8.01 1.41
CA ARG A 26 -11.79 8.84 0.22
C ARG A 26 -10.41 8.58 -0.39
N PHE A 27 -9.36 8.64 0.43
CA PHE A 27 -7.98 8.50 -0.05
C PHE A 27 -7.61 7.05 -0.35
N GLY A 28 -8.04 6.10 0.48
CA GLY A 28 -7.78 4.69 0.27
C GLY A 28 -8.50 4.15 -0.95
N PHE A 29 -9.77 4.51 -1.15
CA PHE A 29 -10.53 4.13 -2.34
C PHE A 29 -9.92 4.77 -3.60
N GLY A 30 -9.63 6.07 -3.58
CA GLY A 30 -9.04 6.75 -4.72
C GLY A 30 -7.68 6.17 -5.14
N ALA A 31 -6.77 5.94 -4.17
CA ALA A 31 -5.47 5.33 -4.44
C ALA A 31 -5.59 3.88 -4.92
N GLY A 32 -6.47 3.08 -4.31
CA GLY A 32 -6.71 1.71 -4.73
C GLY A 32 -7.27 1.62 -6.15
N CYS A 33 -8.26 2.45 -6.49
CA CYS A 33 -8.79 2.53 -7.84
C CYS A 33 -7.73 2.99 -8.86
N ALA A 34 -6.88 3.95 -8.50
CA ALA A 34 -5.80 4.39 -9.37
C ALA A 34 -4.81 3.23 -9.67
N CYS A 35 -4.48 2.40 -8.67
CA CYS A 35 -3.67 1.20 -8.88
C CYS A 35 -4.34 0.23 -9.85
N VAL A 36 -5.64 -0.04 -9.69
CA VAL A 36 -6.39 -0.94 -10.57
C VAL A 36 -6.45 -0.40 -11.99
N LEU A 37 -6.78 0.87 -12.15
CA LEU A 37 -6.84 1.51 -13.48
C LEU A 37 -5.49 1.48 -14.18
N TRP A 38 -4.40 1.68 -13.44
CA TRP A 38 -3.05 1.58 -13.99
C TRP A 38 -2.73 0.16 -14.46
N MET A 39 -3.04 -0.87 -13.65
CA MET A 39 -2.84 -2.27 -14.05
C MET A 39 -3.63 -2.63 -15.29
N VAL A 40 -4.90 -2.22 -15.36
CA VAL A 40 -5.75 -2.42 -16.54
C VAL A 40 -5.18 -1.67 -17.76
N GLY A 41 -4.72 -0.45 -17.56
CA GLY A 41 -4.07 0.35 -18.60
C GLY A 41 -2.82 -0.33 -19.17
N LEU A 42 -1.94 -0.84 -18.30
CA LEU A 42 -0.76 -1.60 -18.73
C LEU A 42 -1.15 -2.84 -19.54
N GLN A 43 -2.14 -3.60 -19.07
CA GLN A 43 -2.62 -4.79 -19.77
C GLN A 43 -3.19 -4.47 -21.15
N ARG A 44 -3.96 -3.35 -21.25
CA ARG A 44 -4.55 -2.90 -22.52
C ARG A 44 -3.51 -2.40 -23.53
N THR A 45 -2.37 -1.89 -23.05
CA THR A 45 -1.25 -1.44 -23.91
C THR A 45 -0.27 -2.56 -24.27
N GLY A 46 -0.59 -3.82 -23.98
CA GLY A 46 0.27 -4.97 -24.28
C GLY A 46 1.43 -5.14 -23.29
N SER A 47 1.48 -4.34 -22.21
CA SER A 47 2.44 -4.54 -21.14
C SER A 47 1.86 -5.48 -20.09
N ASN A 48 2.75 -6.18 -19.34
CA ASN A 48 2.31 -7.00 -18.23
C ASN A 48 1.71 -6.14 -17.10
N GLY A 49 0.38 -6.25 -16.91
CA GLY A 49 -0.34 -5.55 -15.86
C GLY A 49 0.04 -6.00 -14.44
N PHE A 50 0.65 -7.17 -14.28
CA PHE A 50 1.13 -7.74 -13.00
C PHE A 50 2.64 -7.50 -12.79
N GLY A 51 3.32 -6.93 -13.76
CA GLY A 51 4.77 -6.75 -13.76
C GLY A 51 5.26 -5.60 -12.90
N PRO A 52 6.58 -5.37 -12.85
CA PRO A 52 7.20 -4.37 -11.98
C PRO A 52 6.75 -2.93 -12.27
N LYS A 53 6.19 -2.64 -13.44
CA LYS A 53 5.64 -1.32 -13.78
C LYS A 53 4.44 -0.90 -12.90
N GLN A 54 3.80 -1.84 -12.17
CA GLN A 54 2.76 -1.53 -11.19
C GLN A 54 3.24 -0.58 -10.10
N ILE A 55 4.53 -0.63 -9.75
CA ILE A 55 5.09 0.17 -8.65
C ILE A 55 4.84 1.67 -8.83
N LEU A 56 4.75 2.13 -10.08
CA LEU A 56 4.50 3.55 -10.38
C LEU A 56 3.16 4.02 -9.81
N ALA A 57 2.09 3.22 -9.96
CA ALA A 57 0.81 3.55 -9.35
C ALA A 57 0.79 3.30 -7.84
N GLN A 58 1.49 2.26 -7.39
CA GLN A 58 1.57 1.94 -5.96
C GLN A 58 2.26 3.05 -5.15
N LEU A 59 3.15 3.86 -5.76
CA LEU A 59 3.73 5.05 -5.14
C LEU A 59 2.70 6.16 -4.84
N LEU A 60 1.51 6.11 -5.43
CA LEU A 60 0.41 7.01 -5.06
C LEU A 60 -0.17 6.68 -3.68
N VAL A 61 -0.03 5.43 -3.21
CA VAL A 61 -0.59 5.00 -1.92
C VAL A 61 0.06 5.71 -0.75
N PRO A 62 1.41 5.73 -0.59
CA PRO A 62 2.04 6.51 0.46
C PRO A 62 1.70 8.01 0.39
N LEU A 63 1.56 8.58 -0.81
CA LEU A 63 1.13 9.97 -0.96
C LEU A 63 -0.32 10.19 -0.48
N ALA A 64 -1.22 9.26 -0.79
CA ALA A 64 -2.60 9.29 -0.30
C ALA A 64 -2.67 9.16 1.23
N VAL A 65 -1.82 8.31 1.82
CA VAL A 65 -1.67 8.18 3.27
C VAL A 65 -1.23 9.50 3.90
N VAL A 66 -0.17 10.12 3.40
CA VAL A 66 0.32 11.42 3.87
C VAL A 66 -0.76 12.50 3.74
N ALA A 67 -1.44 12.57 2.61
CA ALA A 67 -2.51 13.53 2.35
C ALA A 67 -3.68 13.35 3.33
N SER A 68 -4.08 12.10 3.62
CA SER A 68 -5.16 11.80 4.56
C SER A 68 -4.81 12.23 5.99
N GLN A 69 -3.57 11.99 6.44
CA GLN A 69 -3.08 12.41 7.75
C GLN A 69 -2.95 13.93 7.84
N TRP A 70 -2.43 14.59 6.80
CA TRP A 70 -2.32 16.04 6.75
C TRP A 70 -3.68 16.74 6.80
N LEU A 71 -4.67 16.24 6.07
CA LEU A 71 -6.03 16.76 6.10
C LEU A 71 -6.70 16.53 7.46
N LEU A 72 -6.44 15.39 8.12
CA LEU A 72 -6.90 15.16 9.47
C LEU A 72 -6.33 16.20 10.44
N ARG A 73 -5.02 16.48 10.35
CA ARG A 73 -4.38 17.54 11.15
C ARG A 73 -5.01 18.91 10.88
N LYS A 74 -5.28 19.23 9.61
CA LYS A 74 -5.93 20.50 9.23
C LYS A 74 -7.34 20.62 9.80
N ALA A 75 -8.11 19.53 9.78
CA ALA A 75 -9.46 19.47 10.31
C ALA A 75 -9.50 19.53 11.85
N ALA A 76 -8.44 19.11 12.53
CA ALA A 76 -8.35 19.13 13.99
C ALA A 76 -7.97 20.51 14.57
N LYS A 77 -7.51 21.46 13.74
CA LYS A 77 -7.11 22.79 14.22
C LYS A 77 -8.26 23.53 14.95
N PRO A 78 -7.97 24.28 16.03
CA PRO A 78 -6.64 24.65 16.55
C PRO A 78 -5.96 23.56 17.38
N ASN A 79 -6.64 22.46 17.68
CA ASN A 79 -6.12 21.35 18.46
C ASN A 79 -5.30 20.41 17.57
N LYS A 80 -4.52 19.53 18.21
CA LYS A 80 -3.73 18.52 17.52
C LYS A 80 -4.47 17.18 17.53
N PRO A 81 -4.47 16.40 16.43
CA PRO A 81 -5.02 15.05 16.46
C PRO A 81 -4.16 14.17 17.38
N GLY A 82 -4.80 13.34 18.22
CA GLY A 82 -4.07 12.33 18.99
C GLY A 82 -3.31 11.36 18.08
N LEU A 83 -2.22 10.76 18.58
CA LEU A 83 -1.40 9.82 17.83
C LEU A 83 -2.23 8.68 17.21
N GLY A 84 -3.17 8.13 17.99
CA GLY A 84 -4.05 7.05 17.54
C GLY A 84 -4.94 7.45 16.36
N ALA A 85 -5.45 8.69 16.33
CA ALA A 85 -6.26 9.17 15.21
C ALA A 85 -5.40 9.40 13.96
N SER A 86 -4.20 9.96 14.11
CA SER A 86 -3.26 10.19 13.00
C SER A 86 -2.76 8.88 12.38
N LEU A 87 -2.30 7.94 13.20
CA LEU A 87 -1.90 6.62 12.73
C LEU A 87 -3.09 5.84 12.17
N GLY A 88 -4.23 5.91 12.83
CA GLY A 88 -5.45 5.22 12.42
C GLY A 88 -5.87 5.58 11.00
N VAL A 89 -5.94 6.88 10.66
CA VAL A 89 -6.32 7.30 9.31
C VAL A 89 -5.33 6.80 8.26
N GLY A 90 -4.01 6.84 8.54
CA GLY A 90 -2.98 6.36 7.64
C GLY A 90 -3.06 4.85 7.40
N VAL A 91 -3.17 4.07 8.47
CA VAL A 91 -3.31 2.60 8.42
C VAL A 91 -4.57 2.19 7.67
N PHE A 92 -5.73 2.79 7.98
CA PHE A 92 -6.97 2.50 7.27
C PHE A 92 -6.92 2.88 5.79
N THR A 93 -6.26 4.00 5.45
CA THR A 93 -6.04 4.41 4.05
C THR A 93 -5.21 3.37 3.31
N ALA A 94 -4.09 2.93 3.90
CA ALA A 94 -3.20 1.92 3.31
C ALA A 94 -3.91 0.56 3.16
N LEU A 95 -4.63 0.12 4.20
CA LEU A 95 -5.35 -1.14 4.20
C LEU A 95 -6.44 -1.17 3.11
N LEU A 96 -7.20 -0.10 2.99
CA LEU A 96 -8.27 -0.01 1.98
C LEU A 96 -7.69 0.02 0.56
N ALA A 97 -6.63 0.81 0.33
CA ALA A 97 -5.95 0.84 -0.97
C ALA A 97 -5.38 -0.53 -1.34
N ALA A 98 -4.74 -1.22 -0.39
CA ALA A 98 -4.21 -2.56 -0.59
C ALA A 98 -5.30 -3.59 -0.92
N SER A 99 -6.43 -3.54 -0.19
CA SER A 99 -7.57 -4.44 -0.43
C SER A 99 -8.16 -4.25 -1.83
N ILE A 100 -8.39 -3.00 -2.25
CA ILE A 100 -8.93 -2.69 -3.57
C ILE A 100 -7.94 -3.11 -4.67
N SER A 101 -6.64 -2.83 -4.48
CA SER A 101 -5.60 -3.23 -5.43
C SER A 101 -5.54 -4.76 -5.59
N ALA A 102 -5.62 -5.50 -4.49
CA ALA A 102 -5.64 -6.97 -4.50
C ALA A 102 -6.87 -7.52 -5.23
N VAL A 103 -8.06 -6.99 -4.95
CA VAL A 103 -9.30 -7.34 -5.67
C VAL A 103 -9.16 -7.02 -7.16
N GLY A 104 -8.56 -5.88 -7.49
CA GLY A 104 -8.25 -5.50 -8.87
C GLY A 104 -7.30 -6.49 -9.55
N THR A 105 -6.28 -7.00 -8.84
CA THR A 105 -5.38 -8.05 -9.35
C THR A 105 -6.15 -9.32 -9.69
N VAL A 106 -7.05 -9.76 -8.81
CA VAL A 106 -7.93 -10.91 -9.06
C VAL A 106 -8.82 -10.67 -10.29
N GLY A 107 -9.49 -9.52 -10.33
CA GLY A 107 -10.36 -9.15 -11.46
C GLY A 107 -9.61 -9.08 -12.79
N LEU A 108 -8.39 -8.52 -12.78
CA LEU A 108 -7.55 -8.46 -13.97
C LEU A 108 -7.10 -9.86 -14.41
N ALA A 109 -6.71 -10.73 -13.48
CA ALA A 109 -6.27 -12.10 -13.80
C ALA A 109 -7.38 -12.92 -14.46
N TYR A 110 -8.61 -12.82 -13.93
CA TYR A 110 -9.76 -13.49 -14.56
C TYR A 110 -10.17 -12.83 -15.89
N GLY A 111 -10.09 -11.51 -15.99
CA GLY A 111 -10.46 -10.77 -17.21
C GLY A 111 -9.45 -10.92 -18.35
N ALA A 112 -8.15 -10.98 -18.04
CA ALA A 112 -7.08 -11.18 -19.03
C ALA A 112 -6.81 -12.66 -19.34
N GLY A 113 -7.23 -13.57 -18.46
CA GLY A 113 -7.15 -15.01 -18.63
C GLY A 113 -5.78 -15.61 -18.39
N GLU A 114 -5.69 -16.94 -18.54
CA GLU A 114 -4.46 -17.71 -18.30
C GLU A 114 -3.23 -17.24 -19.12
N PRO A 115 -3.36 -16.77 -20.37
CA PRO A 115 -2.21 -16.27 -21.11
C PRO A 115 -1.46 -15.14 -20.41
N ALA A 116 -2.18 -14.19 -19.80
CA ALA A 116 -1.58 -13.07 -19.08
C ALA A 116 -0.89 -13.52 -17.77
N VAL A 117 -1.47 -14.49 -17.09
CA VAL A 117 -0.88 -15.07 -15.88
C VAL A 117 0.38 -15.88 -16.24
N ALA A 118 0.33 -16.64 -17.33
CA ALA A 118 1.49 -17.40 -17.83
C ALA A 118 2.64 -16.47 -18.26
N GLN A 119 2.32 -15.36 -18.94
CA GLN A 119 3.31 -14.33 -19.29
C GLN A 119 3.97 -13.77 -18.02
N HIS A 120 3.18 -13.42 -16.99
CA HIS A 120 3.73 -12.93 -15.75
C HIS A 120 4.65 -13.94 -15.07
N ARG A 121 4.27 -15.22 -15.01
CA ARG A 121 5.13 -16.30 -14.48
C ARG A 121 6.45 -16.39 -15.24
N ALA A 122 6.41 -16.31 -16.58
CA ALA A 122 7.61 -16.37 -17.41
C ALA A 122 8.56 -15.19 -17.11
N GLU A 123 8.04 -13.96 -17.02
CA GLU A 123 8.83 -12.78 -16.71
C GLU A 123 9.46 -12.86 -15.29
N VAL A 124 8.72 -13.34 -14.29
CA VAL A 124 9.26 -13.53 -12.94
C VAL A 124 10.37 -14.59 -12.93
N LEU A 125 10.20 -15.69 -13.68
CA LEU A 125 11.25 -16.72 -13.83
C LEU A 125 12.52 -16.16 -14.48
N GLU A 126 12.40 -15.28 -15.47
CA GLU A 126 13.55 -14.61 -16.08
C GLU A 126 14.28 -13.71 -15.07
N ILE A 127 13.55 -12.96 -14.27
CA ILE A 127 14.13 -12.10 -13.22
C ILE A 127 14.90 -12.95 -12.20
N VAL A 128 14.32 -14.05 -11.72
CA VAL A 128 14.98 -14.96 -10.77
C VAL A 128 16.25 -15.55 -11.37
N LYS A 129 16.20 -16.00 -12.63
CA LYS A 129 17.37 -16.52 -13.33
C LYS A 129 18.46 -15.45 -13.56
N ALA A 130 18.07 -14.21 -13.88
CA ALA A 130 19.00 -13.10 -14.05
C ALA A 130 19.72 -12.78 -12.73
N GLN A 131 18.98 -12.68 -11.63
CA GLN A 131 19.56 -12.47 -10.29
C GLN A 131 20.54 -13.57 -9.90
N GLN A 132 20.23 -14.82 -10.24
CA GLN A 132 21.14 -15.95 -10.00
C GLN A 132 22.45 -15.84 -10.80
N ARG A 133 22.39 -15.38 -12.06
CA ARG A 133 23.57 -15.18 -12.89
C ARG A 133 24.48 -14.08 -12.37
N GLU A 134 23.89 -12.99 -11.85
CA GLU A 134 24.63 -11.84 -11.32
C GLU A 134 25.28 -12.15 -9.97
N ASN A 135 24.65 -12.95 -9.11
CA ASN A 135 25.13 -13.28 -7.77
C ASN A 135 25.14 -14.79 -7.47
N PRO A 136 25.94 -15.59 -8.17
CA PRO A 136 25.91 -17.06 -8.03
C PRO A 136 26.35 -17.54 -6.64
N LYS A 137 27.12 -16.72 -5.90
CA LYS A 137 27.63 -17.08 -4.55
C LYS A 137 26.69 -16.61 -3.42
N ALA A 138 25.83 -15.63 -3.67
CA ALA A 138 24.97 -15.05 -2.64
C ALA A 138 23.67 -15.82 -2.43
N VAL A 139 23.28 -16.65 -3.42
CA VAL A 139 22.01 -17.37 -3.37
C VAL A 139 22.31 -18.86 -3.30
N ALA A 140 22.03 -19.50 -2.18
CA ALA A 140 22.12 -20.95 -2.05
C ALA A 140 21.26 -21.61 -3.14
N SER A 141 21.79 -22.62 -3.83
CA SER A 141 21.09 -23.31 -4.93
C SER A 141 19.71 -23.84 -4.51
N SER A 142 19.55 -24.23 -3.25
CA SER A 142 18.28 -24.68 -2.67
C SER A 142 17.24 -23.55 -2.59
N ALA A 143 17.64 -22.32 -2.26
CA ALA A 143 16.72 -21.18 -2.19
C ALA A 143 16.21 -20.79 -3.58
N VAL A 144 17.08 -20.82 -4.58
CA VAL A 144 16.68 -20.57 -6.00
C VAL A 144 15.72 -21.63 -6.49
N GLN A 145 15.99 -22.92 -6.21
CA GLN A 145 15.08 -23.99 -6.59
C GLN A 145 13.70 -23.82 -5.95
N GLN A 146 13.64 -23.42 -4.67
CA GLN A 146 12.38 -23.11 -4.00
C GLN A 146 11.66 -21.93 -4.65
N GLN A 147 12.36 -20.84 -4.96
CA GLN A 147 11.77 -19.69 -5.66
C GLN A 147 11.22 -20.07 -7.03
N VAL A 148 11.98 -20.82 -7.82
CA VAL A 148 11.53 -21.32 -9.14
C VAL A 148 10.27 -22.17 -9.00
N ALA A 149 10.25 -23.10 -8.04
CA ALA A 149 9.08 -23.92 -7.76
C ALA A 149 7.87 -23.10 -7.35
N GLN A 150 8.05 -22.09 -6.48
CA GLN A 150 6.99 -21.16 -6.08
C GLN A 150 6.41 -20.40 -7.28
N VAL A 151 7.27 -19.93 -8.19
CA VAL A 151 6.81 -19.19 -9.38
C VAL A 151 6.04 -20.12 -10.33
N GLN A 152 6.50 -21.35 -10.51
CA GLN A 152 5.81 -22.33 -11.37
C GLN A 152 4.40 -22.67 -10.86
N HIS A 153 4.22 -22.73 -9.53
CA HIS A 153 2.95 -22.99 -8.86
C HIS A 153 2.20 -21.71 -8.44
N MET A 154 2.61 -20.55 -8.95
CA MET A 154 1.98 -19.27 -8.62
C MET A 154 0.52 -19.25 -9.07
N THR A 155 -0.38 -19.05 -8.10
CA THR A 155 -1.82 -18.91 -8.32
C THR A 155 -2.23 -17.44 -8.36
N VAL A 156 -3.43 -17.16 -8.86
CA VAL A 156 -4.03 -15.81 -8.80
C VAL A 156 -4.13 -15.33 -7.36
N GLY A 157 -4.43 -16.22 -6.41
CA GLY A 157 -4.46 -15.89 -4.99
C GLY A 157 -3.10 -15.44 -4.47
N ASN A 158 -2.01 -16.11 -4.87
CA ASN A 158 -0.65 -15.72 -4.47
C ASN A 158 -0.29 -14.33 -5.04
N MET A 159 -0.65 -14.05 -6.29
CA MET A 159 -0.44 -12.74 -6.92
C MET A 159 -1.19 -11.64 -6.17
N ALA A 160 -2.46 -11.87 -5.84
CA ALA A 160 -3.27 -10.91 -5.08
C ALA A 160 -2.73 -10.68 -3.68
N THR A 161 -2.30 -11.73 -2.98
CA THR A 161 -1.71 -11.62 -1.64
C THR A 161 -0.38 -10.86 -1.68
N SER A 162 0.49 -11.15 -2.66
CA SER A 162 1.75 -10.41 -2.85
C SER A 162 1.49 -8.94 -3.14
N ASN A 163 0.54 -8.63 -4.03
CA ASN A 163 0.15 -7.25 -4.33
C ASN A 163 -0.41 -6.54 -3.09
N PHE A 164 -1.29 -7.20 -2.32
CA PHE A 164 -1.83 -6.67 -1.07
C PHE A 164 -0.72 -6.29 -0.09
N LEU A 165 0.19 -7.22 0.18
CA LEU A 165 1.30 -7.01 1.12
C LEU A 165 2.22 -5.89 0.64
N GLN A 166 2.56 -5.85 -0.65
CA GLN A 166 3.40 -4.82 -1.23
C GLN A 166 2.78 -3.42 -1.08
N VAL A 167 1.52 -3.26 -1.44
CA VAL A 167 0.80 -1.98 -1.33
C VAL A 167 0.64 -1.57 0.13
N LEU A 168 0.33 -2.51 1.02
CA LEU A 168 0.19 -2.27 2.45
C LEU A 168 1.51 -1.78 3.06
N VAL A 169 2.61 -2.48 2.79
CA VAL A 169 3.94 -2.11 3.30
C VAL A 169 4.34 -0.73 2.80
N LEU A 170 4.17 -0.44 1.51
CA LEU A 170 4.45 0.88 0.94
C LEU A 170 3.64 1.99 1.62
N GLY A 171 2.35 1.74 1.88
CA GLY A 171 1.51 2.68 2.62
C GLY A 171 1.96 2.89 4.06
N LEU A 172 2.32 1.82 4.76
CA LEU A 172 2.74 1.88 6.17
C LEU A 172 4.11 2.53 6.37
N VAL A 173 5.03 2.40 5.42
CA VAL A 173 6.36 3.02 5.49
C VAL A 173 6.28 4.53 5.73
N LEU A 174 5.31 5.23 5.15
CA LEU A 174 5.10 6.66 5.40
C LEU A 174 4.02 6.95 6.46
N ALA A 175 3.09 6.03 6.71
CA ALA A 175 2.05 6.22 7.72
C ALA A 175 2.61 6.47 9.12
N VAL A 176 3.65 5.72 9.49
CA VAL A 176 4.26 5.79 10.83
C VAL A 176 5.06 7.09 11.03
N PRO A 177 6.10 7.40 10.22
CA PRO A 177 6.87 8.62 10.41
C PRO A 177 6.01 9.87 10.28
N VAL A 178 5.16 9.96 9.27
CA VAL A 178 4.29 11.13 9.06
C VAL A 178 3.26 11.25 10.18
N GLY A 179 2.70 10.14 10.68
CA GLY A 179 1.79 10.16 11.82
C GLY A 179 2.42 10.72 13.09
N ILE A 180 3.72 10.46 13.31
CA ILE A 180 4.49 11.01 14.43
C ILE A 180 4.77 12.50 14.21
N PHE A 181 5.29 12.89 13.04
CA PHE A 181 5.59 14.29 12.71
C PHE A 181 4.37 15.20 12.71
N LEU A 182 3.24 14.72 12.24
CA LEU A 182 2.02 15.52 12.18
C LEU A 182 1.32 15.65 13.56
N ARG A 183 1.79 14.93 14.58
CA ARG A 183 1.35 15.08 15.97
C ARG A 183 1.91 16.35 16.61
N GLU A 184 3.11 16.77 16.25
CA GLU A 184 3.76 17.98 16.77
C GLU A 184 3.15 19.25 16.15
#